data_bf388fe92a400634c9c82faaec3c78d6
#
_entry.id   bf388fe92a400634c9c82faaec3c78d6
#
_cell.length_a   1.000
_cell.length_b   1.000
_cell.length_c   1.000
_cell.angle_alpha   90.00
_cell.angle_beta   90.00
_cell.angle_gamma   90.00
#
_symmetry.space_group_name_H-M   'P 1'
#
loop_
_entity.id
_entity.type
_entity.pdbx_description
1 polymer ?
#
loop_
_entity_poly.entity_id
_entity_poly.type
_entity_poly.pdbx_seq_one_letter_code
_entity_poly.pdbx_strand_id
1 'polypeptide(L)'
;MPRYHLFTFTLAFGLLTVTALSQTASVALEQRIAHYDPAKMRASTAVHSGAGGMQFGNLVDVKYVTGNLIFFQRGVLNPHSSIGEHYHNRCEEMFIILDGEAEFTIDSRTALIKGPAAVPDRMGHAHAIYNPTDKPVQWMNVNVGMGPNYDAFNLGDSRVGVSLDAIPQFPSMRFDRALLRPMEAMDGGKGTAQYRRGLEPTIFSTPWAYVDHLVLPPGASTGSRALPTISEVYYVMAGAGTVKTGSDTSPIQAGDGIPVDINQPRSFAQSGSEPLEFLIVGVAKDMDAKVALMNAKPPARGGRALAPAGR
;
A
#
# COMPACT_ATOMS: atom_id res chain seq x y z
N MET A 1 -70.53 -29.52 55.40
CA MET A 1 -69.95 -29.76 54.04
C MET A 1 -68.80 -28.84 53.87
N PRO A 2 -67.54 -29.30 53.89
CA PRO A 2 -66.35 -28.47 53.70
C PRO A 2 -66.01 -28.35 52.19
N ARG A 3 -65.79 -27.13 51.74
CA ARG A 3 -65.32 -26.81 50.38
C ARG A 3 -63.79 -26.89 50.33
N TYR A 4 -63.24 -27.73 49.45
CA TYR A 4 -61.79 -27.84 49.16
C TYR A 4 -61.47 -26.84 48.05
N HIS A 5 -60.56 -25.88 48.32
CA HIS A 5 -59.92 -25.04 47.32
C HIS A 5 -58.70 -25.72 46.76
N LEU A 6 -58.73 -26.01 45.45
CA LEU A 6 -57.60 -26.52 44.71
C LEU A 6 -56.69 -25.36 44.29
N PHE A 7 -55.46 -25.32 44.77
CA PHE A 7 -54.42 -24.40 44.34
C PHE A 7 -53.66 -25.05 43.18
N THR A 8 -53.76 -24.48 41.98
CA THR A 8 -52.97 -24.87 40.82
C THR A 8 -51.68 -24.05 40.81
N PHE A 9 -50.52 -24.69 40.98
CA PHE A 9 -49.20 -24.08 40.82
C PHE A 9 -48.82 -24.22 39.34
N THR A 10 -48.68 -23.08 38.61
CA THR A 10 -48.14 -23.04 37.23
C THR A 10 -46.65 -22.79 37.33
N LEU A 11 -45.84 -23.79 37.00
CA LEU A 11 -44.38 -23.67 36.85
C LEU A 11 -44.09 -23.06 35.48
N ALA A 12 -43.63 -21.82 35.47
CA ALA A 12 -43.11 -21.18 34.21
C ALA A 12 -41.65 -21.58 34.00
N PHE A 13 -41.40 -22.44 33.01
CA PHE A 13 -40.04 -22.75 32.52
C PHE A 13 -39.58 -21.63 31.59
N GLY A 14 -38.71 -20.75 32.09
CA GLY A 14 -38.01 -19.76 31.26
C GLY A 14 -36.92 -20.44 30.43
N LEU A 15 -37.12 -20.55 29.10
CA LEU A 15 -36.06 -20.93 28.17
C LEU A 15 -35.08 -19.77 28.02
N LEU A 16 -33.90 -19.87 28.64
CA LEU A 16 -32.76 -19.02 28.33
C LEU A 16 -32.16 -19.48 26.99
N THR A 17 -32.50 -18.79 25.91
CA THR A 17 -31.77 -18.95 24.63
C THR A 17 -30.44 -18.22 24.72
N VAL A 18 -29.37 -18.99 24.94
CA VAL A 18 -27.98 -18.51 24.76
C VAL A 18 -27.74 -18.39 23.25
N THR A 19 -27.84 -17.19 22.71
CA THR A 19 -27.34 -16.89 21.37
C THR A 19 -25.81 -16.93 21.43
N ALA A 20 -25.22 -18.05 21.01
CA ALA A 20 -23.79 -18.14 20.73
C ALA A 20 -23.51 -17.20 19.53
N LEU A 21 -22.95 -16.02 19.78
CA LEU A 21 -22.30 -15.22 18.78
C LEU A 21 -21.12 -16.04 18.25
N SER A 22 -21.28 -16.61 17.06
CA SER A 22 -20.18 -17.20 16.31
C SER A 22 -19.21 -16.06 15.99
N GLN A 23 -18.18 -15.88 16.82
CA GLN A 23 -17.00 -15.12 16.42
C GLN A 23 -16.36 -15.90 15.27
N THR A 24 -16.52 -15.43 14.05
CA THR A 24 -15.67 -15.86 12.93
C THR A 24 -14.23 -15.63 13.39
N ALA A 25 -13.47 -16.72 13.57
CA ALA A 25 -12.08 -16.64 13.99
C ALA A 25 -11.35 -15.72 13.00
N SER A 26 -10.76 -14.63 13.51
CA SER A 26 -9.96 -13.73 12.67
C SER A 26 -8.79 -14.52 12.10
N VAL A 27 -8.54 -14.39 10.79
CA VAL A 27 -7.40 -15.02 10.13
C VAL A 27 -6.12 -14.54 10.82
N ALA A 28 -5.26 -15.48 11.24
CA ALA A 28 -4.01 -15.17 11.93
C ALA A 28 -3.14 -14.22 11.11
N LEU A 29 -2.40 -13.34 11.78
CA LEU A 29 -1.56 -12.33 11.13
C LEU A 29 -0.59 -12.95 10.11
N GLU A 30 0.08 -14.04 10.48
CA GLU A 30 1.02 -14.76 9.60
C GLU A 30 0.39 -15.21 8.28
N GLN A 31 -0.88 -15.63 8.29
CA GLN A 31 -1.59 -16.05 7.09
C GLN A 31 -2.02 -14.87 6.18
N ARG A 32 -1.98 -13.66 6.69
CA ARG A 32 -2.30 -12.43 5.93
C ARG A 32 -1.07 -11.78 5.33
N ILE A 33 0.11 -12.03 5.91
CA ILE A 33 1.38 -11.55 5.36
C ILE A 33 1.67 -12.34 4.08
N ALA A 34 1.87 -11.63 3.00
CA ALA A 34 2.21 -12.21 1.72
C ALA A 34 3.72 -12.16 1.51
N HIS A 35 4.31 -13.27 1.11
CA HIS A 35 5.74 -13.39 0.82
C HIS A 35 5.95 -13.41 -0.70
N TYR A 36 6.83 -12.54 -1.20
CA TYR A 36 7.18 -12.55 -2.62
C TYR A 36 7.90 -13.85 -2.98
N ASP A 37 7.31 -14.59 -3.92
CA ASP A 37 7.86 -15.83 -4.44
C ASP A 37 7.89 -15.77 -5.98
N PRO A 38 9.05 -15.60 -6.60
CA PRO A 38 9.16 -15.53 -8.06
C PRO A 38 8.57 -16.76 -8.77
N ALA A 39 8.58 -17.95 -8.14
CA ALA A 39 8.04 -19.17 -8.73
C ALA A 39 6.53 -19.16 -8.89
N LYS A 40 5.83 -18.28 -8.15
CA LYS A 40 4.37 -18.11 -8.23
C LYS A 40 3.94 -17.04 -9.23
N MET A 41 4.89 -16.31 -9.83
CA MET A 41 4.58 -15.30 -10.83
C MET A 41 4.21 -15.95 -12.16
N ARG A 42 3.18 -15.42 -12.81
CA ARG A 42 2.78 -15.86 -14.15
C ARG A 42 3.50 -15.02 -15.20
N ALA A 43 3.94 -15.67 -16.27
CA ALA A 43 4.46 -14.98 -17.45
C ALA A 43 3.28 -14.38 -18.26
N SER A 44 3.49 -13.20 -18.79
CA SER A 44 2.56 -12.51 -19.70
C SER A 44 3.34 -11.78 -20.78
N THR A 45 2.78 -11.70 -21.97
CA THR A 45 3.38 -11.00 -23.11
C THR A 45 2.41 -9.97 -23.67
N ALA A 46 2.93 -8.94 -24.32
CA ALA A 46 2.14 -7.89 -24.97
C ALA A 46 1.06 -7.26 -24.06
N VAL A 47 1.39 -7.05 -22.78
CA VAL A 47 0.46 -6.44 -21.81
C VAL A 47 0.08 -5.04 -22.29
N HIS A 48 -1.22 -4.77 -22.45
CA HIS A 48 -1.77 -3.54 -23.03
C HIS A 48 -1.14 -3.17 -24.38
N SER A 49 -0.93 -4.14 -25.27
CA SER A 49 -0.25 -3.96 -26.56
C SER A 49 1.23 -3.56 -26.44
N GLY A 50 1.85 -3.78 -25.29
CA GLY A 50 3.26 -3.54 -25.06
C GLY A 50 4.18 -4.52 -25.78
N ALA A 51 5.46 -4.22 -25.79
CA ALA A 51 6.50 -5.10 -26.33
C ALA A 51 6.96 -6.15 -25.32
N GLY A 52 7.45 -7.28 -25.81
CA GLY A 52 8.11 -8.32 -25.00
C GLY A 52 7.19 -8.93 -23.94
N GLY A 53 7.70 -9.11 -22.72
CA GLY A 53 6.98 -9.80 -21.68
C GLY A 53 7.43 -9.44 -20.27
N MET A 54 6.65 -9.91 -19.32
CA MET A 54 6.87 -9.73 -17.89
C MET A 54 6.41 -10.93 -17.09
N GLN A 55 6.77 -10.98 -15.84
CA GLN A 55 6.28 -11.95 -14.87
C GLN A 55 5.69 -11.19 -13.70
N PHE A 56 4.45 -11.51 -13.30
CA PHE A 56 3.81 -10.82 -12.18
C PHE A 56 2.68 -11.64 -11.55
N GLY A 57 2.28 -11.22 -10.36
CA GLY A 57 1.15 -11.76 -9.64
C GLY A 57 0.70 -10.83 -8.52
N ASN A 58 -0.50 -11.08 -8.00
CA ASN A 58 -0.96 -10.39 -6.80
C ASN A 58 -0.08 -10.79 -5.61
N LEU A 59 0.53 -9.81 -4.96
CA LEU A 59 1.28 -10.02 -3.73
C LEU A 59 0.35 -10.05 -2.53
N VAL A 60 -0.55 -9.07 -2.42
CA VAL A 60 -1.46 -8.93 -1.27
C VAL A 60 -2.88 -9.34 -1.67
N ASP A 61 -3.55 -10.10 -0.82
CA ASP A 61 -4.97 -10.41 -0.96
C ASP A 61 -5.80 -9.20 -0.47
N VAL A 62 -6.45 -8.53 -1.42
CA VAL A 62 -7.20 -7.28 -1.19
C VAL A 62 -8.39 -7.44 -0.24
N LYS A 63 -8.87 -8.67 0.02
CA LYS A 63 -9.94 -8.93 1.00
C LYS A 63 -9.57 -8.51 2.43
N TYR A 64 -8.28 -8.31 2.72
CA TYR A 64 -7.79 -7.84 4.02
C TYR A 64 -7.66 -6.31 4.12
N VAL A 65 -8.18 -5.58 3.13
CA VAL A 65 -8.07 -4.12 3.03
C VAL A 65 -9.46 -3.54 2.79
N THR A 66 -10.00 -2.83 3.76
CA THR A 66 -11.23 -2.05 3.57
C THR A 66 -10.95 -0.85 2.67
N GLY A 67 -11.80 -0.64 1.67
CA GLY A 67 -11.64 0.36 0.61
C GLY A 67 -11.54 -0.31 -0.76
N ASN A 68 -11.28 0.50 -1.77
CA ASN A 68 -11.29 0.04 -3.16
C ASN A 68 -9.87 -0.24 -3.69
N LEU A 69 -9.03 -0.94 -2.90
CA LEU A 69 -7.79 -1.51 -3.42
C LEU A 69 -8.16 -2.64 -4.39
N ILE A 70 -7.88 -2.46 -5.69
CA ILE A 70 -8.23 -3.46 -6.72
C ILE A 70 -7.16 -4.55 -6.78
N PHE A 71 -5.89 -4.14 -6.77
CA PHE A 71 -4.76 -5.08 -6.64
C PHE A 71 -3.51 -4.40 -6.07
N PHE A 72 -2.62 -5.23 -5.56
CA PHE A 72 -1.26 -4.90 -5.16
C PHE A 72 -0.34 -5.96 -5.73
N GLN A 73 0.26 -5.67 -6.88
CA GLN A 73 1.02 -6.63 -7.68
C GLN A 73 2.51 -6.44 -7.52
N ARG A 74 3.23 -7.55 -7.69
CA ARG A 74 4.70 -7.62 -7.71
C ARG A 74 5.13 -8.43 -8.92
N GLY A 75 6.23 -8.03 -9.55
CA GLY A 75 6.72 -8.75 -10.70
C GLY A 75 8.07 -8.25 -11.21
N VAL A 76 8.38 -8.65 -12.42
CA VAL A 76 9.61 -8.32 -13.15
C VAL A 76 9.25 -7.94 -14.57
N LEU A 77 9.68 -6.76 -14.99
CA LEU A 77 9.61 -6.31 -16.38
C LEU A 77 10.88 -6.75 -17.09
N ASN A 78 10.75 -7.66 -18.07
CA ASN A 78 11.90 -8.23 -18.76
C ASN A 78 12.70 -7.17 -19.54
N PRO A 79 13.94 -7.44 -19.96
CA PRO A 79 14.68 -6.57 -20.86
C PRO A 79 13.86 -6.22 -22.13
N HIS A 80 13.95 -4.98 -22.56
CA HIS A 80 13.29 -4.45 -23.78
C HIS A 80 11.78 -4.75 -23.85
N SER A 81 11.11 -4.77 -22.70
CA SER A 81 9.70 -5.07 -22.58
C SER A 81 8.92 -3.87 -22.03
N SER A 82 7.66 -3.74 -22.42
CA SER A 82 6.78 -2.66 -21.96
C SER A 82 5.40 -3.17 -21.56
N ILE A 83 4.75 -2.41 -20.68
CA ILE A 83 3.30 -2.35 -20.57
C ILE A 83 2.91 -1.18 -21.48
N GLY A 84 2.16 -1.46 -22.56
CA GLY A 84 1.82 -0.47 -23.58
C GLY A 84 0.89 0.63 -23.09
N GLU A 85 0.75 1.67 -23.87
CA GLU A 85 -0.04 2.84 -23.50
C GLU A 85 -1.52 2.50 -23.37
N HIS A 86 -2.09 2.81 -22.23
CA HIS A 86 -3.49 2.56 -21.90
C HIS A 86 -3.97 3.58 -20.87
N TYR A 87 -5.27 3.64 -20.61
CA TYR A 87 -5.84 4.50 -19.58
C TYR A 87 -7.02 3.83 -18.87
N HIS A 88 -7.40 4.40 -17.72
CA HIS A 88 -8.50 3.98 -16.89
C HIS A 88 -9.50 5.11 -16.67
N ASN A 89 -10.79 4.79 -16.66
CA ASN A 89 -11.84 5.77 -16.36
C ASN A 89 -12.36 5.70 -14.94
N ARG A 90 -12.12 4.59 -14.22
CA ARG A 90 -12.73 4.31 -12.92
C ARG A 90 -11.73 3.96 -11.83
N CYS A 91 -10.45 3.84 -12.17
CA CYS A 91 -9.39 3.54 -11.22
C CYS A 91 -8.11 4.30 -11.55
N GLU A 92 -7.18 4.31 -10.63
CA GLU A 92 -5.84 4.89 -10.74
C GLU A 92 -4.81 3.82 -10.47
N GLU A 93 -3.73 3.84 -11.22
CA GLU A 93 -2.59 2.96 -11.02
C GLU A 93 -1.38 3.71 -10.49
N MET A 94 -0.42 2.98 -10.02
CA MET A 94 0.91 3.48 -9.75
C MET A 94 1.92 2.41 -10.12
N PHE A 95 2.74 2.69 -11.12
CA PHE A 95 3.89 1.86 -11.41
C PHE A 95 5.06 2.22 -10.50
N ILE A 96 5.70 1.21 -9.97
CA ILE A 96 6.85 1.33 -9.08
C ILE A 96 7.96 0.45 -9.63
N ILE A 97 9.16 0.98 -9.71
CA ILE A 97 10.38 0.20 -9.92
C ILE A 97 11.19 0.18 -8.62
N LEU A 98 11.69 -0.99 -8.25
CA LEU A 98 12.44 -1.18 -7.00
C LEU A 98 13.95 -1.10 -7.23
N ASP A 99 14.38 -1.27 -8.47
CA ASP A 99 15.77 -1.19 -8.89
C ASP A 99 15.89 -0.69 -10.34
N GLY A 100 17.09 -0.60 -10.88
CA GLY A 100 17.35 -0.28 -12.27
C GLY A 100 16.80 1.08 -12.71
N GLU A 101 16.33 1.14 -13.94
CA GLU A 101 15.71 2.32 -14.53
C GLU A 101 14.66 1.90 -15.57
N ALA A 102 13.65 2.72 -15.78
CA ALA A 102 12.62 2.51 -16.80
C ALA A 102 12.12 3.85 -17.37
N GLU A 103 11.63 3.80 -18.60
CA GLU A 103 10.94 4.92 -19.23
C GLU A 103 9.47 4.89 -18.82
N PHE A 104 9.02 5.95 -18.15
CA PHE A 104 7.62 6.14 -17.79
C PHE A 104 6.97 7.15 -18.72
N THR A 105 5.78 6.83 -19.17
CA THR A 105 4.95 7.71 -20.00
C THR A 105 3.69 8.11 -19.26
N ILE A 106 3.35 9.41 -19.28
CA ILE A 106 2.05 9.94 -18.87
C ILE A 106 1.62 10.93 -19.96
N ASP A 107 0.43 10.72 -20.54
CA ASP A 107 -0.14 11.57 -21.62
C ASP A 107 0.88 11.86 -22.74
N SER A 108 1.49 10.80 -23.24
CA SER A 108 2.51 10.84 -24.31
C SER A 108 3.82 11.57 -23.96
N ARG A 109 4.00 12.04 -22.71
CA ARG A 109 5.27 12.59 -22.21
C ARG A 109 6.05 11.48 -21.52
N THR A 110 7.25 11.22 -22.00
CA THR A 110 8.07 10.09 -21.53
C THR A 110 9.38 10.59 -20.94
N ALA A 111 9.75 10.05 -19.78
CA ALA A 111 11.03 10.33 -19.14
C ALA A 111 11.64 9.07 -18.55
N LEU A 112 12.98 9.00 -18.55
CA LEU A 112 13.74 7.94 -17.89
C LEU A 112 13.75 8.21 -16.38
N ILE A 113 13.28 7.26 -15.60
CA ILE A 113 13.24 7.32 -14.14
C ILE A 113 14.15 6.23 -13.58
N LYS A 114 15.04 6.64 -12.66
CA LYS A 114 15.90 5.72 -11.94
C LYS A 114 15.24 5.28 -10.64
N GLY A 115 15.22 3.97 -10.39
CA GLY A 115 14.66 3.35 -9.18
C GLY A 115 15.58 3.44 -7.95
N PRO A 116 15.02 3.17 -6.76
CA PRO A 116 13.61 2.90 -6.52
C PRO A 116 12.73 4.15 -6.63
N ALA A 117 11.66 4.04 -7.39
CA ALA A 117 10.76 5.18 -7.67
C ALA A 117 9.34 4.72 -7.98
N ALA A 118 8.38 5.62 -7.78
CA ALA A 118 6.97 5.43 -8.12
C ALA A 118 6.44 6.58 -8.97
N VAL A 119 5.59 6.26 -9.93
CA VAL A 119 4.87 7.22 -10.78
C VAL A 119 3.38 6.93 -10.68
N PRO A 120 2.56 7.88 -10.17
CA PRO A 120 1.12 7.72 -10.11
C PRO A 120 0.48 8.02 -11.47
N ASP A 121 -0.46 7.17 -11.87
CA ASP A 121 -1.20 7.22 -13.11
C ASP A 121 -2.66 7.51 -12.80
N ARG A 122 -3.08 8.76 -12.98
CA ARG A 122 -4.41 9.26 -12.59
C ARG A 122 -5.49 8.79 -13.55
N MET A 123 -6.73 8.69 -13.05
CA MET A 123 -7.90 8.42 -13.89
C MET A 123 -7.98 9.38 -15.10
N GLY A 124 -8.27 8.82 -16.27
CA GLY A 124 -8.42 9.60 -17.51
C GLY A 124 -7.11 10.07 -18.13
N HIS A 125 -5.96 9.70 -17.56
CA HIS A 125 -4.64 9.92 -18.12
C HIS A 125 -4.09 8.63 -18.74
N ALA A 126 -3.50 8.72 -19.92
CA ALA A 126 -2.83 7.60 -20.57
C ALA A 126 -1.45 7.38 -19.94
N HIS A 127 -1.06 6.13 -19.77
CA HIS A 127 0.24 5.80 -19.19
C HIS A 127 0.84 4.50 -19.72
N ALA A 128 2.15 4.38 -19.61
CA ALA A 128 2.93 3.21 -19.99
C ALA A 128 4.25 3.15 -19.21
N ILE A 129 4.88 1.97 -19.25
CA ILE A 129 6.25 1.77 -18.76
C ILE A 129 7.02 0.90 -19.73
N TYR A 130 8.27 1.25 -20.02
CA TYR A 130 9.19 0.48 -20.85
C TYR A 130 10.53 0.31 -20.15
N ASN A 131 11.06 -0.91 -20.16
CA ASN A 131 12.41 -1.21 -19.73
C ASN A 131 13.36 -1.15 -20.94
N PRO A 132 14.15 -0.08 -21.12
CA PRO A 132 15.05 0.05 -22.27
C PRO A 132 16.36 -0.73 -22.10
N THR A 133 16.58 -1.39 -20.96
CA THR A 133 17.87 -1.98 -20.59
C THR A 133 17.94 -3.47 -20.93
N ASP A 134 19.17 -4.01 -20.92
CA ASP A 134 19.45 -5.45 -21.07
C ASP A 134 19.25 -6.26 -19.78
N LYS A 135 18.77 -5.62 -18.71
CA LYS A 135 18.53 -6.26 -17.40
C LYS A 135 17.05 -6.22 -17.04
N PRO A 136 16.54 -7.26 -16.36
CA PRO A 136 15.19 -7.21 -15.83
C PRO A 136 15.07 -6.12 -14.75
N VAL A 137 13.92 -5.44 -14.70
CA VAL A 137 13.61 -4.42 -13.68
C VAL A 137 12.57 -4.98 -12.70
N GLN A 138 12.86 -4.91 -11.42
CA GLN A 138 11.93 -5.29 -10.36
C GLN A 138 10.79 -4.27 -10.30
N TRP A 139 9.56 -4.74 -10.47
CA TRP A 139 8.39 -3.91 -10.71
C TRP A 139 7.24 -4.22 -9.77
N MET A 140 6.44 -3.20 -9.49
CA MET A 140 5.17 -3.35 -8.78
C MET A 140 4.10 -2.50 -9.47
N ASN A 141 2.85 -2.92 -9.30
CA ASN A 141 1.68 -2.16 -9.69
C ASN A 141 0.64 -2.16 -8.57
N VAL A 142 0.15 -0.98 -8.23
CA VAL A 142 -0.91 -0.78 -7.25
C VAL A 142 -2.07 -0.08 -7.92
N ASN A 143 -3.29 -0.56 -7.71
CA ASN A 143 -4.48 0.03 -8.30
C ASN A 143 -5.56 0.28 -7.25
N VAL A 144 -6.11 1.50 -7.24
CA VAL A 144 -7.22 1.92 -6.36
C VAL A 144 -8.33 2.51 -7.22
N GLY A 145 -9.56 2.02 -7.03
CA GLY A 145 -10.71 2.42 -7.85
C GLY A 145 -11.72 3.31 -7.13
N MET A 146 -12.61 3.92 -7.91
CA MET A 146 -13.87 4.51 -7.40
C MET A 146 -14.84 3.42 -6.94
N GLY A 147 -14.61 2.17 -7.35
CA GLY A 147 -15.31 0.96 -7.00
C GLY A 147 -14.38 -0.24 -7.13
N PRO A 148 -14.87 -1.46 -6.93
CA PRO A 148 -14.02 -2.66 -6.87
C PRO A 148 -13.58 -3.20 -8.24
N ASN A 149 -14.05 -2.63 -9.33
CA ASN A 149 -13.82 -3.16 -10.67
C ASN A 149 -12.70 -2.45 -11.39
N TYR A 150 -11.80 -3.23 -11.95
CA TYR A 150 -10.75 -2.77 -12.86
C TYR A 150 -11.34 -2.48 -14.24
N ASP A 151 -10.88 -1.42 -14.87
CA ASP A 151 -11.12 -1.11 -16.28
C ASP A 151 -9.81 -0.66 -16.93
N ALA A 152 -9.64 -0.98 -18.23
CA ALA A 152 -8.50 -0.53 -18.99
C ALA A 152 -8.87 -0.39 -20.48
N PHE A 153 -8.32 0.64 -21.11
CA PHE A 153 -8.53 0.96 -22.54
C PHE A 153 -7.18 1.09 -23.23
N ASN A 154 -6.82 0.07 -24.02
CA ASN A 154 -5.54 0.02 -24.73
C ASN A 154 -5.53 1.02 -25.88
N LEU A 155 -4.45 1.78 -26.02
CA LEU A 155 -4.25 2.72 -27.11
C LEU A 155 -3.46 2.11 -28.28
N GLY A 156 -2.90 0.91 -28.09
CA GLY A 156 -2.20 0.18 -29.16
C GLY A 156 -0.76 0.62 -29.38
N ASP A 157 -0.21 1.50 -28.55
CA ASP A 157 1.17 1.99 -28.62
C ASP A 157 2.03 1.30 -27.53
N SER A 158 3.11 0.65 -27.94
CA SER A 158 4.04 -0.03 -27.03
C SER A 158 4.99 0.93 -26.30
N ARG A 159 5.06 2.18 -26.74
CA ARG A 159 5.98 3.25 -26.25
C ARG A 159 7.47 2.91 -26.36
N VAL A 160 7.84 2.00 -27.23
CA VAL A 160 9.25 1.66 -27.50
C VAL A 160 9.87 2.66 -28.47
N GLY A 161 11.04 3.20 -28.12
CA GLY A 161 11.81 4.10 -28.98
C GLY A 161 11.23 5.51 -29.13
N VAL A 162 10.43 5.96 -28.18
CA VAL A 162 9.88 7.32 -28.16
C VAL A 162 10.90 8.34 -27.68
N SER A 163 10.68 9.61 -27.99
CA SER A 163 11.52 10.71 -27.50
C SER A 163 11.36 10.91 -26.01
N LEU A 164 12.47 11.13 -25.30
CA LEU A 164 12.47 11.35 -23.85
C LEU A 164 12.52 12.84 -23.51
N ASP A 165 11.74 13.23 -22.53
CA ASP A 165 11.90 14.50 -21.84
C ASP A 165 13.14 14.46 -20.93
N ALA A 166 13.94 15.52 -20.93
CA ALA A 166 15.11 15.62 -20.04
C ALA A 166 14.72 15.68 -18.55
N ILE A 167 13.50 16.12 -18.27
CA ILE A 167 12.93 16.19 -16.90
C ILE A 167 11.50 15.65 -16.98
N PRO A 168 11.09 14.77 -16.07
CA PRO A 168 9.71 14.28 -16.03
C PRO A 168 8.71 15.41 -15.96
N GLN A 169 7.68 15.37 -16.82
CA GLN A 169 6.59 16.34 -16.88
C GLN A 169 5.34 15.87 -16.08
N PHE A 170 5.55 14.93 -15.17
CA PHE A 170 4.50 14.30 -14.35
C PHE A 170 5.00 14.07 -12.93
N PRO A 171 4.10 13.92 -11.94
CA PRO A 171 4.48 13.60 -10.57
C PRO A 171 5.26 12.29 -10.49
N SER A 172 6.29 12.27 -9.68
CA SER A 172 7.04 11.05 -9.34
C SER A 172 7.55 11.12 -7.91
N MET A 173 7.72 9.96 -7.30
CA MET A 173 8.30 9.80 -5.96
C MET A 173 9.55 8.95 -6.04
N ARG A 174 10.67 9.44 -5.51
CA ARG A 174 11.89 8.62 -5.29
C ARG A 174 11.88 8.12 -3.85
N PHE A 175 12.22 6.84 -3.66
CA PHE A 175 12.47 6.26 -2.34
C PHE A 175 13.94 6.49 -1.96
N ASP A 176 14.30 7.76 -1.84
CA ASP A 176 15.63 8.22 -1.49
C ASP A 176 15.68 8.54 0.01
N ARG A 177 16.52 7.82 0.75
CA ARG A 177 16.66 7.99 2.21
C ARG A 177 17.13 9.41 2.58
N ALA A 178 17.82 10.12 1.70
CA ALA A 178 18.24 11.51 1.93
C ALA A 178 17.05 12.50 2.02
N LEU A 179 15.89 12.11 1.51
CA LEU A 179 14.66 12.92 1.56
C LEU A 179 13.83 12.68 2.83
N LEU A 180 14.17 11.68 3.64
CA LEU A 180 13.47 11.36 4.86
C LEU A 180 13.74 12.42 5.96
N ARG A 181 12.84 12.49 6.92
CA ARG A 181 12.95 13.36 8.09
C ARG A 181 12.89 12.53 9.36
N PRO A 182 13.70 12.87 10.38
CA PRO A 182 13.69 12.16 11.65
C PRO A 182 12.36 12.35 12.39
N MET A 183 11.85 11.27 12.94
CA MET A 183 10.69 11.22 13.82
C MET A 183 11.06 10.44 15.09
N GLU A 184 11.31 11.14 16.16
CA GLU A 184 11.61 10.52 17.45
C GLU A 184 10.37 9.84 18.02
N ALA A 185 10.54 8.62 18.55
CA ALA A 185 9.50 7.83 19.19
C ALA A 185 8.18 7.79 18.38
N MET A 186 8.29 7.52 17.08
CA MET A 186 7.13 7.49 16.18
C MET A 186 5.98 6.64 16.75
N ASP A 187 4.79 7.23 16.87
CA ASP A 187 3.59 6.63 17.49
C ASP A 187 3.83 6.11 18.94
N GLY A 188 4.83 6.61 19.65
CA GLY A 188 5.22 6.13 20.99
C GLY A 188 6.19 4.94 20.98
N GLY A 189 6.85 4.67 19.87
CA GLY A 189 7.88 3.63 19.73
C GLY A 189 9.23 4.00 20.32
N LYS A 190 10.29 3.30 19.88
CA LYS A 190 11.67 3.50 20.33
C LYS A 190 12.55 4.05 19.22
N GLY A 191 13.52 4.89 19.60
CA GLY A 191 14.51 5.44 18.69
C GLY A 191 13.93 6.44 17.72
N THR A 192 14.69 6.73 16.66
CA THR A 192 14.35 7.76 15.68
C THR A 192 14.06 7.08 14.33
N ALA A 193 12.79 6.99 13.97
CA ALA A 193 12.38 6.60 12.64
C ALA A 193 12.75 7.69 11.62
N GLN A 194 12.91 7.32 10.37
CA GLN A 194 13.09 8.23 9.25
C GLN A 194 11.84 8.11 8.34
N TYR A 195 11.12 9.19 8.12
CA TYR A 195 9.82 9.16 7.48
C TYR A 195 9.60 10.30 6.49
N ARG A 196 8.84 10.02 5.45
CA ARG A 196 8.34 11.00 4.50
C ARG A 196 7.00 10.54 3.92
N ARG A 197 5.99 11.44 3.87
CA ARG A 197 4.88 11.32 2.94
C ARG A 197 5.36 11.76 1.57
N GLY A 198 5.41 10.84 0.61
CA GLY A 198 5.94 11.09 -0.72
C GLY A 198 4.88 11.56 -1.70
N LEU A 199 3.70 10.93 -1.67
CA LEU A 199 2.54 11.34 -2.46
C LEU A 199 1.37 11.64 -1.52
N GLU A 200 0.88 12.87 -1.60
CA GLU A 200 -0.23 13.38 -0.79
C GLU A 200 -1.59 12.94 -1.40
N PRO A 201 -2.68 12.91 -0.62
CA PRO A 201 -4.00 12.52 -1.12
C PRO A 201 -4.51 13.40 -2.28
N THR A 202 -4.02 14.62 -2.39
CA THR A 202 -4.35 15.55 -3.48
C THR A 202 -3.80 15.15 -4.85
N ILE A 203 -2.83 14.23 -4.89
CA ILE A 203 -2.30 13.67 -6.15
C ILE A 203 -3.34 12.79 -6.84
N PHE A 204 -4.20 12.13 -6.07
CA PHE A 204 -5.12 11.11 -6.54
C PHE A 204 -6.56 11.62 -6.61
N SER A 205 -7.35 11.07 -7.53
CA SER A 205 -8.78 11.35 -7.68
C SER A 205 -9.68 10.29 -7.02
N THR A 206 -9.16 9.07 -6.82
CA THR A 206 -9.83 7.94 -6.14
C THR A 206 -9.67 8.03 -4.60
N PRO A 207 -10.23 7.10 -3.81
CA PRO A 207 -9.98 7.01 -2.37
C PRO A 207 -8.52 6.67 -1.98
N TRP A 208 -7.57 6.76 -2.88
CA TRP A 208 -6.15 6.64 -2.56
C TRP A 208 -5.75 7.75 -1.59
N ALA A 209 -5.27 7.37 -0.40
CA ALA A 209 -5.00 8.33 0.66
C ALA A 209 -3.57 8.89 0.59
N TYR A 210 -2.57 8.05 0.36
CA TYR A 210 -1.17 8.48 0.30
C TYR A 210 -0.21 7.36 -0.10
N VAL A 211 1.04 7.76 -0.39
CA VAL A 211 2.19 6.86 -0.45
C VAL A 211 3.30 7.43 0.44
N ASP A 212 3.74 6.62 1.39
CA ASP A 212 4.74 7.00 2.38
C ASP A 212 6.01 6.14 2.26
N HIS A 213 7.13 6.70 2.74
CA HIS A 213 8.41 6.04 2.87
C HIS A 213 8.84 6.10 4.33
N LEU A 214 9.08 4.92 4.93
CA LEU A 214 9.48 4.77 6.33
C LEU A 214 10.73 3.90 6.43
N VAL A 215 11.70 4.33 7.22
CA VAL A 215 12.88 3.54 7.57
C VAL A 215 13.03 3.50 9.09
N LEU A 216 13.16 2.30 9.63
CA LEU A 216 13.49 2.05 11.03
C LEU A 216 14.96 1.61 11.10
N PRO A 217 15.86 2.47 11.60
CA PRO A 217 17.24 2.09 11.85
C PRO A 217 17.36 0.94 12.85
N PRO A 218 18.53 0.29 12.98
CA PRO A 218 18.77 -0.77 13.96
C PRO A 218 18.32 -0.38 15.36
N GLY A 219 17.49 -1.25 15.98
CA GLY A 219 16.93 -1.06 17.31
C GLY A 219 15.74 -0.11 17.41
N ALA A 220 15.31 0.53 16.31
CA ALA A 220 14.14 1.39 16.29
C ALA A 220 12.83 0.58 16.12
N SER A 221 11.74 1.17 16.62
CA SER A 221 10.39 0.64 16.43
C SER A 221 9.37 1.78 16.36
N THR A 222 8.20 1.50 15.76
CA THR A 222 7.01 2.34 15.95
C THR A 222 6.24 1.90 17.19
N GLY A 223 5.46 2.80 17.76
CA GLY A 223 4.41 2.45 18.71
C GLY A 223 3.17 1.87 18.01
N SER A 224 2.19 1.50 18.81
CA SER A 224 0.93 0.95 18.30
C SER A 224 -0.01 2.07 17.85
N ARG A 225 -0.46 2.00 16.60
CA ARG A 225 -1.41 2.95 16.01
C ARG A 225 -2.50 2.20 15.24
N ALA A 226 -3.75 2.66 15.37
CA ALA A 226 -4.88 2.23 14.53
C ALA A 226 -5.44 3.43 13.77
N LEU A 227 -5.86 3.22 12.53
CA LEU A 227 -6.52 4.24 11.71
C LEU A 227 -7.99 3.85 11.51
N PRO A 228 -8.94 4.72 11.88
CA PRO A 228 -10.36 4.34 11.84
C PRO A 228 -10.96 4.34 10.43
N THR A 229 -10.32 5.01 9.47
CA THR A 229 -10.89 5.23 8.13
C THR A 229 -9.91 4.97 6.99
N ILE A 230 -8.68 4.56 7.30
CA ILE A 230 -7.62 4.28 6.33
C ILE A 230 -7.11 2.86 6.58
N SER A 231 -7.11 2.04 5.55
CA SER A 231 -6.34 0.79 5.50
C SER A 231 -4.97 1.07 4.92
N GLU A 232 -3.98 0.29 5.30
CA GLU A 232 -2.62 0.43 4.78
C GLU A 232 -2.08 -0.90 4.29
N VAL A 233 -1.29 -0.87 3.23
CA VAL A 233 -0.42 -1.98 2.83
C VAL A 233 1.02 -1.53 3.00
N TYR A 234 1.76 -2.27 3.80
CA TYR A 234 3.20 -2.10 4.00
C TYR A 234 3.94 -3.11 3.12
N TYR A 235 4.78 -2.62 2.22
CA TYR A 235 5.72 -3.46 1.48
C TYR A 235 7.11 -3.28 2.05
N VAL A 236 7.75 -4.38 2.47
CA VAL A 236 9.14 -4.35 3.00
C VAL A 236 10.11 -4.26 1.82
N MET A 237 10.70 -3.09 1.64
CA MET A 237 11.69 -2.84 0.59
C MET A 237 13.06 -3.41 0.93
N ALA A 238 13.45 -3.35 2.22
CA ALA A 238 14.75 -3.84 2.70
C ALA A 238 14.70 -4.18 4.19
N GLY A 239 15.63 -5.02 4.63
CA GLY A 239 15.82 -5.40 6.01
C GLY A 239 14.84 -6.45 6.51
N ALA A 240 14.82 -6.63 7.82
CA ALA A 240 13.94 -7.56 8.53
C ALA A 240 13.47 -6.98 9.86
N GLY A 241 12.38 -7.53 10.38
CA GLY A 241 11.79 -7.06 11.62
C GLY A 241 10.63 -7.92 12.08
N THR A 242 9.78 -7.32 12.90
CA THR A 242 8.51 -7.91 13.30
C THR A 242 7.38 -6.91 13.12
N VAL A 243 6.21 -7.40 12.76
CA VAL A 243 4.95 -6.66 12.84
C VAL A 243 4.09 -7.23 13.95
N LYS A 244 3.45 -6.36 14.71
CA LYS A 244 2.45 -6.73 15.71
C LYS A 244 1.11 -6.10 15.36
N THR A 245 0.03 -6.90 15.36
CA THR A 245 -1.34 -6.43 15.23
C THR A 245 -2.19 -7.05 16.33
N GLY A 246 -2.74 -6.21 17.23
CA GLY A 246 -3.44 -6.73 18.43
C GLY A 246 -2.52 -7.58 19.29
N SER A 247 -2.88 -8.86 19.52
CA SER A 247 -2.08 -9.85 20.24
C SER A 247 -1.04 -10.55 19.36
N ASP A 248 -1.22 -10.58 18.05
CA ASP A 248 -0.42 -11.37 17.12
C ASP A 248 0.88 -10.65 16.76
N THR A 249 1.95 -11.41 16.65
CA THR A 249 3.26 -10.92 16.21
C THR A 249 3.84 -11.90 15.19
N SER A 250 4.32 -11.37 14.07
CA SER A 250 4.96 -12.17 13.01
C SER A 250 6.27 -11.55 12.58
N PRO A 251 7.26 -12.36 12.20
CA PRO A 251 8.47 -11.88 11.52
C PRO A 251 8.10 -11.37 10.12
N ILE A 252 8.86 -10.38 9.65
CA ILE A 252 8.77 -9.81 8.30
C ILE A 252 10.16 -9.57 7.72
N GLN A 253 10.27 -9.63 6.40
CA GLN A 253 11.52 -9.43 5.68
C GLN A 253 11.29 -8.78 4.31
N ALA A 254 12.37 -8.38 3.66
CA ALA A 254 12.32 -7.79 2.32
C ALA A 254 11.51 -8.66 1.35
N GLY A 255 10.60 -8.04 0.62
CA GLY A 255 9.66 -8.69 -0.30
C GLY A 255 8.29 -9.00 0.31
N ASP A 256 8.09 -8.80 1.62
CA ASP A 256 6.80 -9.05 2.25
C ASP A 256 5.81 -7.91 2.05
N GLY A 257 4.55 -8.28 1.84
CA GLY A 257 3.39 -7.38 1.82
C GLY A 257 2.50 -7.62 3.04
N ILE A 258 2.26 -6.58 3.83
CA ILE A 258 1.51 -6.65 5.09
C ILE A 258 0.26 -5.78 4.97
N PRO A 259 -0.94 -6.37 4.78
CA PRO A 259 -2.19 -5.62 4.83
C PRO A 259 -2.58 -5.33 6.28
N VAL A 260 -2.95 -4.09 6.56
CA VAL A 260 -3.47 -3.62 7.84
C VAL A 260 -4.79 -2.92 7.60
N ASP A 261 -5.86 -3.47 8.13
CA ASP A 261 -7.20 -2.95 7.92
C ASP A 261 -7.53 -1.75 8.85
N ILE A 262 -8.63 -1.05 8.55
CA ILE A 262 -9.14 0.00 9.44
C ILE A 262 -9.34 -0.52 10.86
N ASN A 263 -9.17 0.36 11.85
CA ASN A 263 -9.26 0.04 13.28
C ASN A 263 -8.30 -1.06 13.78
N GLN A 264 -7.44 -1.61 12.92
CA GLN A 264 -6.46 -2.61 13.32
C GLN A 264 -5.21 -1.93 13.88
N PRO A 265 -4.89 -2.11 15.18
CA PRO A 265 -3.67 -1.58 15.73
C PRO A 265 -2.47 -2.33 15.15
N ARG A 266 -1.42 -1.58 14.75
CA ARG A 266 -0.17 -2.14 14.26
C ARG A 266 1.03 -1.39 14.82
N SER A 267 2.10 -2.13 15.00
CA SER A 267 3.44 -1.60 15.30
C SER A 267 4.50 -2.45 14.62
N PHE A 268 5.64 -1.84 14.34
CA PHE A 268 6.78 -2.49 13.68
C PHE A 268 8.02 -2.34 14.54
N ALA A 269 8.85 -3.37 14.60
CA ALA A 269 10.16 -3.31 15.25
C ALA A 269 11.22 -3.88 14.30
N GLN A 270 12.28 -3.11 14.10
CA GLN A 270 13.43 -3.55 13.33
C GLN A 270 14.18 -4.65 14.07
N SER A 271 14.69 -5.66 13.34
CA SER A 271 15.58 -6.70 13.85
C SER A 271 16.78 -6.90 12.90
N GLY A 272 17.90 -7.36 13.45
CA GLY A 272 19.14 -7.56 12.67
C GLY A 272 19.99 -6.29 12.57
N SER A 273 20.91 -6.26 11.60
CA SER A 273 21.89 -5.18 11.40
C SER A 273 21.44 -4.13 10.37
N GLU A 274 20.57 -4.52 9.44
CA GLU A 274 20.12 -3.64 8.35
C GLU A 274 18.86 -2.87 8.74
N PRO A 275 18.71 -1.62 8.30
CA PRO A 275 17.47 -0.88 8.51
C PRO A 275 16.27 -1.58 7.89
N LEU A 276 15.14 -1.58 8.58
CA LEU A 276 13.86 -2.06 8.04
C LEU A 276 13.18 -0.91 7.30
N GLU A 277 12.97 -1.09 5.99
CA GLU A 277 12.48 -0.03 5.08
C GLU A 277 11.16 -0.43 4.44
N PHE A 278 10.22 0.52 4.43
CA PHE A 278 8.89 0.32 3.91
C PHE A 278 8.48 1.34 2.84
N LEU A 279 7.83 0.83 1.80
CA LEU A 279 6.84 1.55 1.01
C LEU A 279 5.48 1.30 1.66
N ILE A 280 4.69 2.36 1.90
CA ILE A 280 3.37 2.27 2.53
C ILE A 280 2.35 2.90 1.61
N VAL A 281 1.28 2.15 1.29
CA VAL A 281 0.14 2.63 0.53
C VAL A 281 -1.06 2.73 1.45
N GLY A 282 -1.61 3.93 1.60
CA GLY A 282 -2.83 4.19 2.35
C GLY A 282 -4.04 4.27 1.43
N VAL A 283 -5.12 3.56 1.78
CA VAL A 283 -6.40 3.56 1.06
C VAL A 283 -7.50 3.97 2.02
N ALA A 284 -8.18 5.07 1.73
CA ALA A 284 -9.34 5.50 2.50
C ALA A 284 -10.53 4.56 2.24
N LYS A 285 -11.34 4.32 3.26
CA LYS A 285 -12.51 3.44 3.14
C LYS A 285 -13.50 3.93 2.06
N ASP A 286 -13.56 5.25 1.83
CA ASP A 286 -14.41 5.94 0.85
C ASP A 286 -13.88 7.37 0.59
N MET A 287 -14.52 8.09 -0.33
CA MET A 287 -14.15 9.48 -0.67
C MET A 287 -14.38 10.46 0.49
N ASP A 288 -15.39 10.25 1.33
CA ASP A 288 -15.66 11.13 2.49
C ASP A 288 -14.52 11.02 3.49
N ALA A 289 -14.01 9.83 3.74
CA ALA A 289 -12.84 9.59 4.59
C ALA A 289 -11.59 10.26 4.01
N LYS A 290 -11.39 10.21 2.69
CA LYS A 290 -10.29 10.92 2.03
C LYS A 290 -10.41 12.42 2.17
N VAL A 291 -11.58 12.99 1.93
CA VAL A 291 -11.84 14.44 2.11
C VAL A 291 -11.60 14.86 3.56
N ALA A 292 -12.05 14.06 4.53
CA ALA A 292 -11.78 14.29 5.94
C ALA A 292 -10.28 14.29 6.26
N LEU A 293 -9.51 13.36 5.67
CA LEU A 293 -8.04 13.33 5.78
C LEU A 293 -7.40 14.60 5.22
N MET A 294 -7.84 15.06 4.04
CA MET A 294 -7.31 16.27 3.39
C MET A 294 -7.59 17.54 4.21
N ASN A 295 -8.74 17.59 4.90
CA ASN A 295 -9.14 18.71 5.74
C ASN A 295 -8.60 18.63 7.18
N ALA A 296 -8.04 17.49 7.59
CA ALA A 296 -7.43 17.34 8.91
C ALA A 296 -6.22 18.27 9.03
N LYS A 297 -6.17 19.04 10.11
CA LYS A 297 -4.96 19.81 10.42
C LYS A 297 -3.80 18.83 10.60
N PRO A 298 -2.63 19.07 9.97
CA PRO A 298 -1.45 18.26 10.26
C PRO A 298 -1.27 18.16 11.77
N PRO A 299 -0.95 16.97 12.32
CA PRO A 299 -0.63 16.87 13.73
C PRO A 299 0.44 17.90 14.04
N ALA A 300 0.26 18.64 15.14
CA ALA A 300 1.21 19.65 15.56
C ALA A 300 2.61 19.00 15.55
N ARG A 301 3.47 19.45 14.66
CA ARG A 301 4.85 18.93 14.54
C ARG A 301 5.48 19.11 15.91
N GLY A 302 5.73 18.02 16.63
CA GLY A 302 6.43 17.98 17.89
C GLY A 302 7.70 18.81 17.74
N GLY A 303 7.78 19.88 18.55
CA GLY A 303 8.59 21.04 18.37
C GLY A 303 10.09 20.84 18.29
N ARG A 304 10.68 21.63 17.47
CA ARG A 304 11.71 22.60 17.83
C ARG A 304 11.84 23.57 16.66
N ALA A 305 11.41 24.79 16.86
CA ALA A 305 11.71 25.88 15.95
C ALA A 305 13.22 25.84 15.63
N LEU A 306 13.54 25.68 14.33
CA LEU A 306 14.91 25.98 13.87
C LEU A 306 15.15 27.43 14.19
N ALA A 307 16.16 27.69 15.02
CA ALA A 307 16.68 29.02 15.22
C ALA A 307 17.03 29.63 13.85
N PRO A 308 16.74 30.92 13.61
CA PRO A 308 17.12 31.55 12.37
C PRO A 308 18.65 31.49 12.25
N ALA A 309 19.12 31.03 11.07
CA ALA A 309 20.54 31.11 10.73
C ALA A 309 20.96 32.61 10.84
N GLY A 310 21.85 32.88 11.76
CA GLY A 310 22.50 34.20 11.89
C GLY A 310 23.19 34.55 10.57
N ARG A 311 23.12 35.82 10.25
CA ARG A 311 23.74 36.46 9.09
C ARG A 311 25.25 36.26 9.04
#